data_26fa45c269a5f00b098be3c2a7741ef4
#
_entry.id   26fa45c269a5f00b098be3c2a7741ef4
#
_cell.length_a   1.000
_cell.length_b   1.000
_cell.length_c   1.000
_cell.angle_alpha   90.00
_cell.angle_beta   90.00
_cell.angle_gamma   90.00
#
_symmetry.space_group_name_H-M   'P 1'
#
loop_
_entity.id
_entity.type
_entity.pdbx_description
1 polymer ?
#
loop_
_entity_poly.entity_id
_entity_poly.type
_entity_poly.pdbx_seq_one_letter_code
_entity_poly.pdbx_strand_id
1 'polypeptide(L)'
;PKIAEPTKPFGVVSVCVGDGIGDVFQNLGVDGLISGGQTMNPSTQDILEVVNKVPAETVYVLPNNKNIIMAAQQVDALTPKNVVVIPSKTVPQGITAMLNFNPDGTDEENVEAMTAALATVDTMQITYAARNSDFDGYDIHEGDYLALYGSSLFGTSRDIKVLLKSLAEKVRDEGKSYIIIYYGADVSEKHAQKAADIFAQICPDAEVNLLRGGQPVYYYLISAE
;
A
#
# COMPACT_ATOMS: atom_id res chain seq x y z
N PRO A 1 -6.51 -23.23 18.10
CA PRO A 1 -5.50 -22.81 17.12
C PRO A 1 -4.12 -22.74 17.76
N LYS A 2 -3.15 -23.29 17.06
CA LYS A 2 -1.78 -23.38 17.57
C LYS A 2 -1.07 -22.04 17.40
N ILE A 3 -0.52 -21.52 18.50
CA ILE A 3 0.27 -20.30 18.50
C ILE A 3 1.74 -20.69 18.37
N ALA A 4 2.44 -20.11 17.40
CA ALA A 4 3.85 -20.39 17.16
C ALA A 4 4.71 -19.88 18.32
N GLU A 5 5.61 -20.73 18.80
CA GLU A 5 6.57 -20.36 19.83
C GLU A 5 7.57 -19.33 19.28
N PRO A 6 7.91 -18.30 20.04
CA PRO A 6 8.84 -17.27 19.59
C PRO A 6 10.25 -17.82 19.38
N THR A 7 10.82 -17.52 18.20
CA THR A 7 12.22 -17.78 17.89
C THR A 7 13.02 -16.51 17.63
N LYS A 8 12.32 -15.37 17.59
CA LYS A 8 12.91 -14.04 17.35
C LYS A 8 12.08 -12.96 18.06
N PRO A 9 12.66 -11.79 18.35
CA PRO A 9 11.94 -10.74 19.08
C PRO A 9 10.81 -10.10 18.25
N PHE A 10 11.00 -9.91 16.95
CA PHE A 10 10.06 -9.15 16.11
C PHE A 10 9.69 -9.89 14.85
N GLY A 11 8.40 -9.83 14.51
CA GLY A 11 7.89 -10.23 13.21
C GLY A 11 6.95 -9.16 12.66
N VAL A 12 6.63 -9.26 11.38
CA VAL A 12 5.73 -8.32 10.70
C VAL A 12 4.74 -9.08 9.84
N VAL A 13 3.47 -8.68 9.90
CA VAL A 13 2.43 -9.13 8.98
C VAL A 13 1.86 -7.92 8.25
N SER A 14 1.48 -8.13 6.99
CA SER A 14 1.00 -7.04 6.14
C SER A 14 -0.26 -7.45 5.38
N VAL A 15 -1.21 -6.54 5.30
CA VAL A 15 -2.42 -6.71 4.50
C VAL A 15 -2.15 -6.21 3.09
N CYS A 16 -2.42 -7.05 2.10
CA CYS A 16 -2.31 -6.64 0.70
C CYS A 16 -3.10 -7.55 -0.23
N VAL A 17 -3.29 -7.10 -1.45
CA VAL A 17 -3.85 -7.88 -2.56
C VAL A 17 -2.92 -7.71 -3.75
N GLY A 18 -2.76 -8.76 -4.52
CA GLY A 18 -1.85 -8.82 -5.66
C GLY A 18 -0.57 -9.58 -5.31
N ASP A 19 -0.26 -10.56 -6.15
CA ASP A 19 0.90 -11.44 -5.95
C ASP A 19 2.23 -10.67 -6.03
N GLY A 20 2.33 -9.69 -6.92
CA GLY A 20 3.52 -8.85 -7.03
C GLY A 20 3.73 -7.96 -5.81
N ILE A 21 2.68 -7.36 -5.27
CA ILE A 21 2.74 -6.58 -4.02
C ILE A 21 3.16 -7.51 -2.87
N GLY A 22 2.58 -8.71 -2.79
CA GLY A 22 2.95 -9.70 -1.79
C GLY A 22 4.43 -10.06 -1.85
N ASP A 23 4.96 -10.26 -3.05
CA ASP A 23 6.38 -10.54 -3.25
C ASP A 23 7.27 -9.41 -2.74
N VAL A 24 6.88 -8.16 -2.98
CA VAL A 24 7.61 -7.00 -2.46
C VAL A 24 7.69 -7.04 -0.93
N PHE A 25 6.56 -7.26 -0.26
CA PHE A 25 6.55 -7.36 1.20
C PHE A 25 7.39 -8.52 1.72
N GLN A 26 7.29 -9.69 1.11
CA GLN A 26 8.07 -10.86 1.51
C GLN A 26 9.57 -10.63 1.33
N ASN A 27 9.97 -10.02 0.22
CA ASN A 27 11.39 -9.68 -0.04
C ASN A 27 11.93 -8.65 0.95
N LEU A 28 11.06 -7.82 1.53
CA LEU A 28 11.44 -6.86 2.58
C LEU A 28 11.48 -7.47 3.98
N GLY A 29 11.09 -8.75 4.14
CA GLY A 29 11.16 -9.45 5.41
C GLY A 29 9.83 -9.59 6.16
N VAL A 30 8.70 -9.33 5.52
CA VAL A 30 7.38 -9.60 6.11
C VAL A 30 7.21 -11.13 6.28
N ASP A 31 6.77 -11.54 7.47
CA ASP A 31 6.63 -12.95 7.84
C ASP A 31 5.30 -13.56 7.40
N GLY A 32 4.26 -12.76 7.31
CA GLY A 32 2.95 -13.22 6.90
C GLY A 32 2.17 -12.18 6.13
N LEU A 33 1.41 -12.64 5.14
CA LEU A 33 0.52 -11.80 4.35
C LEU A 33 -0.93 -12.12 4.68
N ILE A 34 -1.74 -11.08 4.78
CA ILE A 34 -3.18 -11.17 5.00
C ILE A 34 -3.85 -10.62 3.74
N SER A 35 -4.66 -11.43 3.08
CA SER A 35 -5.37 -11.00 1.88
C SER A 35 -6.46 -10.00 2.23
N GLY A 36 -6.47 -8.85 1.58
CA GLY A 36 -7.48 -7.83 1.77
C GLY A 36 -6.99 -6.42 1.45
N GLY A 37 -7.83 -5.47 1.77
CA GLY A 37 -7.69 -4.08 1.38
C GLY A 37 -8.63 -3.79 0.20
N GLN A 38 -8.57 -2.65 -0.41
CA GLN A 38 -9.36 -2.28 -1.59
C GLN A 38 -10.88 -2.57 -1.44
N THR A 39 -11.38 -3.72 -1.92
CA THR A 39 -12.79 -4.07 -1.90
C THR A 39 -13.18 -5.06 -0.80
N MET A 40 -12.21 -5.67 -0.12
CA MET A 40 -12.45 -6.70 0.88
C MET A 40 -11.58 -6.47 2.11
N ASN A 41 -12.23 -6.23 3.25
CA ASN A 41 -11.53 -6.01 4.51
C ASN A 41 -11.41 -7.33 5.28
N PRO A 42 -10.21 -7.75 5.69
CA PRO A 42 -10.06 -8.91 6.55
C PRO A 42 -10.69 -8.63 7.93
N SER A 43 -11.25 -9.68 8.53
CA SER A 43 -11.75 -9.60 9.89
C SER A 43 -10.61 -9.62 10.90
N THR A 44 -10.92 -9.25 12.15
CA THR A 44 -9.98 -9.41 13.27
C THR A 44 -9.49 -10.86 13.37
N GLN A 45 -10.38 -11.83 13.16
CA GLN A 45 -10.02 -13.25 13.19
C GLN A 45 -9.04 -13.64 12.07
N ASP A 46 -9.25 -13.11 10.86
CA ASP A 46 -8.33 -13.36 9.73
C ASP A 46 -6.91 -12.86 10.03
N ILE A 47 -6.82 -11.68 10.64
CA ILE A 47 -5.54 -11.10 11.03
C ILE A 47 -4.90 -11.92 12.16
N LEU A 48 -5.70 -12.28 13.16
CA LEU A 48 -5.24 -13.08 14.31
C LEU A 48 -4.62 -14.41 13.87
N GLU A 49 -5.24 -15.11 12.93
CA GLU A 49 -4.74 -16.40 12.44
C GLU A 49 -3.33 -16.27 11.86
N VAL A 50 -3.07 -15.22 11.09
CA VAL A 50 -1.74 -14.99 10.50
C VAL A 50 -0.75 -14.57 11.58
N VAL A 51 -1.13 -13.66 12.49
CA VAL A 51 -0.30 -13.21 13.61
C VAL A 51 0.16 -14.39 14.47
N ASN A 52 -0.75 -15.32 14.80
CA ASN A 52 -0.43 -16.47 15.65
C ASN A 52 0.56 -17.45 15.01
N LYS A 53 0.71 -17.44 13.70
CA LYS A 53 1.68 -18.28 12.97
C LYS A 53 3.09 -17.69 12.94
N VAL A 54 3.24 -16.43 13.28
CA VAL A 54 4.56 -15.75 13.27
C VAL A 54 5.33 -16.12 14.52
N PRO A 55 6.53 -16.73 14.42
CA PRO A 55 7.32 -17.16 15.56
C PRO A 55 8.12 -16.01 16.18
N ALA A 56 7.43 -14.97 16.62
CA ALA A 56 8.01 -13.77 17.23
C ALA A 56 7.26 -13.38 18.51
N GLU A 57 7.97 -12.72 19.41
CA GLU A 57 7.38 -12.21 20.67
C GLU A 57 6.46 -11.03 20.38
N THR A 58 6.91 -10.11 19.57
CA THR A 58 6.17 -8.92 19.11
C THR A 58 5.91 -9.02 17.64
N VAL A 59 4.66 -8.78 17.22
CA VAL A 59 4.27 -8.77 15.80
C VAL A 59 3.70 -7.41 15.45
N TYR A 60 4.35 -6.75 14.50
CA TYR A 60 3.84 -5.51 13.90
C TYR A 60 2.84 -5.85 12.80
N VAL A 61 1.71 -5.15 12.82
CA VAL A 61 0.68 -5.29 11.78
C VAL A 61 0.65 -4.03 10.93
N LEU A 62 0.79 -4.22 9.62
CA LEU A 62 0.66 -3.17 8.61
C LEU A 62 -0.72 -3.34 7.94
N PRO A 63 -1.73 -2.56 8.35
CA PRO A 63 -3.08 -2.71 7.79
C PRO A 63 -3.22 -2.19 6.37
N ASN A 64 -2.45 -1.17 6.01
CA ASN A 64 -2.41 -0.57 4.67
C ASN A 64 -3.75 -0.07 4.14
N ASN A 65 -4.70 0.14 5.03
CA ASN A 65 -6.02 0.68 4.74
C ASN A 65 -6.64 1.21 6.03
N LYS A 66 -7.15 2.44 6.01
CA LYS A 66 -7.76 3.06 7.19
C LYS A 66 -8.92 2.26 7.77
N ASN A 67 -9.65 1.53 6.90
CA ASN A 67 -10.81 0.75 7.31
C ASN A 67 -10.44 -0.58 8.01
N ILE A 68 -9.17 -0.96 7.99
CA ILE A 68 -8.66 -2.20 8.60
C ILE A 68 -7.98 -1.92 9.93
N ILE A 69 -7.55 -0.69 10.19
CA ILE A 69 -6.79 -0.32 11.40
C ILE A 69 -7.51 -0.76 12.67
N MET A 70 -8.81 -0.51 12.79
CA MET A 70 -9.57 -0.86 13.99
C MET A 70 -9.62 -2.37 14.22
N ALA A 71 -9.87 -3.16 13.17
CA ALA A 71 -9.87 -4.62 13.27
C ALA A 71 -8.49 -5.15 13.69
N ALA A 72 -7.42 -4.57 13.16
CA ALA A 72 -6.06 -4.92 13.52
C ALA A 72 -5.75 -4.61 15.00
N GLN A 73 -6.22 -3.48 15.49
CA GLN A 73 -6.01 -3.05 16.88
C GLN A 73 -6.67 -3.99 17.90
N GLN A 74 -7.71 -4.70 17.52
CA GLN A 74 -8.41 -5.65 18.38
C GLN A 74 -7.66 -6.97 18.55
N VAL A 75 -6.68 -7.26 17.72
CA VAL A 75 -5.95 -8.54 17.73
C VAL A 75 -5.13 -8.73 19.01
N ASP A 76 -4.52 -7.67 19.52
CA ASP A 76 -3.65 -7.73 20.70
C ASP A 76 -4.33 -8.37 21.92
N ALA A 77 -5.60 -8.07 22.14
CA ALA A 77 -6.37 -8.62 23.26
C ALA A 77 -6.71 -10.12 23.10
N LEU A 78 -6.50 -10.70 21.93
CA LEU A 78 -6.92 -12.06 21.58
C LEU A 78 -5.75 -13.06 21.50
N THR A 79 -4.53 -12.62 21.78
CA THR A 79 -3.34 -13.45 21.71
C THR A 79 -2.37 -13.11 22.85
N PRO A 80 -1.56 -14.09 23.32
CA PRO A 80 -0.50 -13.79 24.30
C PRO A 80 0.70 -13.03 23.70
N LYS A 81 0.78 -12.94 22.35
CA LYS A 81 1.82 -12.15 21.70
C LYS A 81 1.57 -10.66 21.91
N ASN A 82 2.64 -9.87 21.86
CA ASN A 82 2.53 -8.41 21.83
C ASN A 82 2.26 -8.00 20.37
N VAL A 83 1.09 -7.45 20.09
CA VAL A 83 0.69 -7.04 18.75
C VAL A 83 0.62 -5.52 18.70
N VAL A 84 1.38 -4.93 17.80
CA VAL A 84 1.46 -3.47 17.62
C VAL A 84 1.05 -3.11 16.21
N VAL A 85 0.06 -2.26 16.08
CA VAL A 85 -0.37 -1.76 14.77
C VAL A 85 0.45 -0.53 14.40
N ILE A 86 1.09 -0.59 13.24
CA ILE A 86 1.70 0.57 12.60
C ILE A 86 0.63 1.11 11.64
N PRO A 87 0.03 2.28 11.88
CA PRO A 87 -1.26 2.64 11.27
C PRO A 87 -1.13 3.10 9.82
N SER A 88 -0.57 2.24 8.98
CA SER A 88 -0.46 2.47 7.54
C SER A 88 -1.84 2.48 6.88
N LYS A 89 -2.07 3.46 6.02
CA LYS A 89 -3.34 3.65 5.31
C LYS A 89 -3.27 3.25 3.85
N THR A 90 -2.08 2.97 3.36
CA THR A 90 -1.83 2.58 1.97
C THR A 90 -0.71 1.55 1.91
N VAL A 91 -0.67 0.78 0.83
CA VAL A 91 0.42 -0.18 0.58
C VAL A 91 1.79 0.52 0.49
N PRO A 92 1.95 1.64 -0.22
CA PRO A 92 3.22 2.38 -0.20
C PRO A 92 3.66 2.79 1.21
N GLN A 93 2.75 3.21 2.08
CA GLN A 93 3.11 3.50 3.48
C GLN A 93 3.63 2.26 4.19
N GLY A 94 2.98 1.10 3.99
CA GLY A 94 3.44 -0.16 4.57
C GLY A 94 4.82 -0.56 4.07
N ILE A 95 5.09 -0.40 2.79
CA ILE A 95 6.42 -0.69 2.20
C ILE A 95 7.48 0.22 2.81
N THR A 96 7.20 1.52 2.91
CA THR A 96 8.14 2.48 3.51
C THR A 96 8.36 2.19 4.99
N ALA A 97 7.33 1.78 5.73
CA ALA A 97 7.49 1.32 7.11
C ALA A 97 8.45 0.13 7.20
N MET A 98 8.33 -0.86 6.29
CA MET A 98 9.25 -2.01 6.26
C MET A 98 10.70 -1.61 5.99
N LEU A 99 10.93 -0.62 5.15
CA LEU A 99 12.28 -0.10 4.88
C LEU A 99 12.92 0.55 6.11
N ASN A 100 12.11 0.90 7.11
CA ASN A 100 12.55 1.49 8.37
C ASN A 100 12.48 0.52 9.57
N PHE A 101 12.15 -0.73 9.31
CA PHE A 101 12.16 -1.78 10.32
C PHE A 101 13.60 -2.28 10.56
N ASN A 102 14.00 -2.33 11.84
CA ASN A 102 15.29 -2.87 12.25
C ASN A 102 15.05 -4.08 13.16
N PRO A 103 15.32 -5.32 12.69
CA PRO A 103 15.13 -6.52 13.50
C PRO A 103 16.06 -6.59 14.71
N ASP A 104 17.15 -5.82 14.72
CA ASP A 104 18.11 -5.75 15.80
C ASP A 104 17.89 -4.56 16.75
N GLY A 105 16.87 -3.74 16.47
CA GLY A 105 16.51 -2.58 17.30
C GLY A 105 15.61 -2.95 18.48
N THR A 106 15.16 -1.94 19.20
CA THR A 106 14.16 -2.09 20.26
C THR A 106 12.76 -1.92 19.71
N ASP A 107 11.74 -2.35 20.48
CA ASP A 107 10.34 -2.12 20.13
C ASP A 107 10.06 -0.63 19.98
N GLU A 108 10.50 0.20 20.91
CA GLU A 108 10.29 1.66 20.85
C GLU A 108 10.91 2.29 19.60
N GLU A 109 12.14 1.90 19.25
CA GLU A 109 12.83 2.38 18.07
C GLU A 109 12.07 1.99 16.78
N ASN A 110 11.59 0.76 16.69
CA ASN A 110 10.85 0.28 15.54
C ASN A 110 9.50 0.98 15.40
N VAL A 111 8.74 1.11 16.48
CA VAL A 111 7.44 1.81 16.45
C VAL A 111 7.63 3.26 16.02
N GLU A 112 8.62 3.95 16.56
CA GLU A 112 8.91 5.34 16.20
C GLU A 112 9.33 5.46 14.72
N ALA A 113 10.29 4.67 14.29
CA ALA A 113 10.82 4.75 12.92
C ALA A 113 9.79 4.35 11.86
N MET A 114 9.07 3.25 12.09
CA MET A 114 8.06 2.77 11.16
C MET A 114 6.86 3.73 11.07
N THR A 115 6.45 4.29 12.21
CA THR A 115 5.34 5.26 12.23
C THR A 115 5.72 6.57 11.56
N ALA A 116 6.92 7.08 11.83
CA ALA A 116 7.43 8.30 11.18
C ALA A 116 7.52 8.14 9.67
N ALA A 117 7.89 6.95 9.19
CA ALA A 117 8.01 6.65 7.76
C ALA A 117 6.70 6.82 7.00
N LEU A 118 5.55 6.64 7.64
CA LEU A 118 4.23 6.76 6.98
C LEU A 118 4.00 8.15 6.38
N ALA A 119 4.55 9.19 7.00
CA ALA A 119 4.38 10.57 6.55
C ALA A 119 5.32 10.96 5.40
N THR A 120 6.28 10.12 5.04
CA THR A 120 7.31 10.45 4.03
C THR A 120 6.92 10.07 2.62
N VAL A 121 5.82 9.35 2.43
CA VAL A 121 5.40 8.85 1.12
C VAL A 121 3.98 9.29 0.79
N ASP A 122 3.79 9.76 -0.43
CA ASP A 122 2.47 10.03 -0.99
C ASP A 122 2.03 8.86 -1.86
N THR A 123 0.74 8.55 -1.82
CA THR A 123 0.15 7.47 -2.60
C THR A 123 -0.86 8.01 -3.59
N MET A 124 -0.74 7.58 -4.85
CA MET A 124 -1.72 7.86 -5.90
C MET A 124 -2.25 6.56 -6.45
N GLN A 125 -3.49 6.57 -6.88
CA GLN A 125 -4.13 5.38 -7.44
C GLN A 125 -4.97 5.75 -8.64
N ILE A 126 -5.03 4.85 -9.63
CA ILE A 126 -5.96 4.97 -10.76
C ILE A 126 -6.83 3.73 -10.79
N THR A 127 -8.14 3.96 -10.78
CA THR A 127 -9.17 2.93 -10.88
C THR A 127 -10.25 3.38 -11.87
N TYR A 128 -11.40 2.77 -11.82
CA TYR A 128 -12.53 3.07 -12.71
C TYR A 128 -13.82 3.27 -11.92
N ALA A 129 -14.74 4.00 -12.50
CA ALA A 129 -16.07 4.20 -11.95
C ALA A 129 -16.98 3.02 -12.31
N ALA A 130 -17.52 2.34 -11.28
CA ALA A 130 -18.46 1.23 -11.45
C ALA A 130 -19.88 1.72 -11.74
N ARG A 131 -20.17 3.00 -11.51
CA ARG A 131 -21.49 3.61 -11.70
C ARG A 131 -21.37 5.12 -11.87
N ASN A 132 -22.44 5.75 -12.37
CA ASN A 132 -22.54 7.21 -12.39
C ASN A 132 -22.66 7.75 -10.95
N SER A 133 -21.99 8.84 -10.66
CA SER A 133 -22.09 9.52 -9.37
C SER A 133 -21.57 10.95 -9.46
N ASP A 134 -21.92 11.77 -8.46
CA ASP A 134 -21.28 13.04 -8.21
C ASP A 134 -20.44 12.91 -6.94
N PHE A 135 -19.15 13.26 -7.02
CA PHE A 135 -18.25 13.18 -5.89
C PHE A 135 -17.24 14.33 -5.94
N ASP A 136 -17.11 15.07 -4.85
CA ASP A 136 -16.17 16.20 -4.72
C ASP A 136 -16.27 17.22 -5.88
N GLY A 137 -17.46 17.45 -6.40
CA GLY A 137 -17.69 18.39 -7.51
C GLY A 137 -17.38 17.82 -8.90
N TYR A 138 -17.05 16.54 -9.00
CA TYR A 138 -16.84 15.84 -10.27
C TYR A 138 -18.11 15.13 -10.71
N ASP A 139 -18.44 15.28 -11.98
CA ASP A 139 -19.49 14.50 -12.66
C ASP A 139 -18.85 13.23 -13.21
N ILE A 140 -19.12 12.10 -12.53
CA ILE A 140 -18.48 10.81 -12.82
C ILE A 140 -19.45 9.93 -13.57
N HIS A 141 -19.01 9.42 -14.71
CA HIS A 141 -19.76 8.48 -15.55
C HIS A 141 -19.19 7.07 -15.42
N GLU A 142 -20.07 6.07 -15.43
CA GLU A 142 -19.67 4.66 -15.44
C GLU A 142 -18.62 4.39 -16.54
N GLY A 143 -17.55 3.72 -16.17
CA GLY A 143 -16.44 3.42 -17.08
C GLY A 143 -15.37 4.50 -17.17
N ASP A 144 -15.57 5.67 -16.54
CA ASP A 144 -14.51 6.67 -16.44
C ASP A 144 -13.36 6.14 -15.60
N TYR A 145 -12.15 6.57 -15.93
CA TYR A 145 -11.01 6.40 -15.03
C TYR A 145 -11.04 7.44 -13.93
N LEU A 146 -10.66 7.04 -12.74
CA LEU A 146 -10.57 7.90 -11.55
C LEU A 146 -9.14 7.91 -11.04
N ALA A 147 -8.59 9.09 -10.81
CA ALA A 147 -7.32 9.26 -10.12
C ALA A 147 -7.56 9.72 -8.69
N LEU A 148 -6.94 9.05 -7.74
CA LEU A 148 -6.94 9.40 -6.33
C LEU A 148 -5.55 9.89 -5.92
N TYR A 149 -5.50 10.93 -5.12
CA TYR A 149 -4.29 11.38 -4.45
C TYR A 149 -4.52 11.26 -2.93
N GLY A 150 -3.83 10.32 -2.29
CA GLY A 150 -4.23 9.91 -0.96
C GLY A 150 -5.66 9.36 -0.95
N SER A 151 -6.53 9.93 -0.13
CA SER A 151 -7.94 9.56 -0.04
C SER A 151 -8.87 10.45 -0.88
N SER A 152 -8.33 11.47 -1.54
CA SER A 152 -9.12 12.47 -2.28
C SER A 152 -9.16 12.16 -3.77
N LEU A 153 -10.31 12.42 -4.39
CA LEU A 153 -10.42 12.35 -5.85
C LEU A 153 -9.61 13.48 -6.46
N PHE A 154 -8.66 13.13 -7.32
CA PHE A 154 -7.78 14.07 -7.98
C PHE A 154 -8.30 14.46 -9.38
N GLY A 155 -8.92 13.52 -10.07
CA GLY A 155 -9.46 13.78 -11.40
C GLY A 155 -10.19 12.58 -11.99
N THR A 156 -10.89 12.83 -13.08
CA THR A 156 -11.59 11.80 -13.84
C THR A 156 -11.39 12.06 -15.33
N SER A 157 -11.31 11.00 -16.14
CA SER A 157 -11.15 11.09 -17.58
C SER A 157 -11.53 9.76 -18.25
N ARG A 158 -11.94 9.82 -19.49
CA ARG A 158 -12.08 8.63 -20.33
C ARG A 158 -10.76 8.16 -20.91
N ASP A 159 -9.72 8.98 -20.84
CA ASP A 159 -8.39 8.66 -21.30
C ASP A 159 -7.45 8.58 -20.07
N ILE A 160 -6.96 7.38 -19.77
CA ILE A 160 -6.06 7.16 -18.64
C ILE A 160 -4.76 7.97 -18.75
N LYS A 161 -4.31 8.26 -19.97
CA LYS A 161 -3.09 9.03 -20.20
C LYS A 161 -3.21 10.46 -19.68
N VAL A 162 -4.42 11.04 -19.77
CA VAL A 162 -4.70 12.38 -19.22
C VAL A 162 -4.45 12.40 -17.72
N LEU A 163 -4.94 11.38 -17.01
CA LEU A 163 -4.77 11.26 -15.57
C LEU A 163 -3.30 10.99 -15.18
N LEU A 164 -2.63 10.12 -15.91
CA LEU A 164 -1.21 9.82 -15.68
C LEU A 164 -0.35 11.07 -15.83
N LYS A 165 -0.60 11.87 -16.87
CA LYS A 165 0.12 13.14 -17.06
C LYS A 165 -0.15 14.14 -15.95
N SER A 166 -1.41 14.29 -15.55
CA SER A 166 -1.79 15.20 -14.46
C SER A 166 -1.17 14.79 -13.13
N LEU A 167 -1.15 13.51 -12.82
CA LEU A 167 -0.48 13.00 -11.62
C LEU A 167 1.03 13.21 -11.67
N ALA A 168 1.66 12.97 -12.82
CA ALA A 168 3.09 13.19 -13.00
C ALA A 168 3.47 14.67 -12.81
N GLU A 169 2.67 15.59 -13.34
CA GLU A 169 2.86 17.03 -13.15
C GLU A 169 2.75 17.42 -11.68
N LYS A 170 1.78 16.86 -10.96
CA LYS A 170 1.59 17.09 -9.53
C LYS A 170 2.81 16.62 -8.73
N VAL A 171 3.30 15.42 -9.02
CA VAL A 171 4.49 14.83 -8.38
C VAL A 171 5.73 15.67 -8.64
N ARG A 172 5.92 16.12 -9.89
CA ARG A 172 7.01 17.01 -10.28
C ARG A 172 6.96 18.32 -9.50
N ASP A 173 5.80 18.95 -9.45
CA ASP A 173 5.62 20.26 -8.82
C ASP A 173 5.83 20.21 -7.30
N GLU A 174 5.61 19.05 -6.69
CA GLU A 174 5.90 18.79 -5.28
C GLU A 174 7.36 18.40 -5.02
N GLY A 175 8.18 18.31 -6.06
CA GLY A 175 9.60 18.05 -5.92
C GLY A 175 9.95 16.62 -5.49
N LYS A 176 9.08 15.66 -5.78
CA LYS A 176 9.36 14.26 -5.45
C LYS A 176 10.53 13.74 -6.30
N SER A 177 11.40 12.98 -5.68
CA SER A 177 12.62 12.46 -6.32
C SER A 177 12.63 10.95 -6.54
N TYR A 178 11.69 10.21 -5.94
CA TYR A 178 11.62 8.77 -6.07
C TYR A 178 10.19 8.30 -6.28
N ILE A 179 9.94 7.65 -7.42
CA ILE A 179 8.60 7.24 -7.84
C ILE A 179 8.63 5.75 -8.15
N ILE A 180 7.68 5.00 -7.59
CA ILE A 180 7.44 3.60 -7.96
C ILE A 180 6.02 3.46 -8.47
N ILE A 181 5.88 2.82 -9.63
CA ILE A 181 4.60 2.52 -10.24
C ILE A 181 4.39 1.01 -10.18
N TYR A 182 3.33 0.59 -9.47
CA TYR A 182 2.89 -0.81 -9.40
C TYR A 182 1.70 -0.98 -10.33
N TYR A 183 1.84 -1.76 -11.40
CA TYR A 183 0.72 -1.98 -12.31
C TYR A 183 -0.10 -3.20 -11.93
N GLY A 184 -1.40 -3.09 -12.14
CA GLY A 184 -2.38 -4.08 -11.73
C GLY A 184 -2.52 -5.27 -12.69
N ALA A 185 -3.34 -6.22 -12.27
CA ALA A 185 -3.60 -7.46 -13.01
C ALA A 185 -4.20 -7.22 -14.40
N ASP A 186 -4.95 -6.14 -14.57
CA ASP A 186 -5.64 -5.81 -15.82
C ASP A 186 -4.84 -4.87 -16.73
N VAL A 187 -3.58 -4.63 -16.41
CA VAL A 187 -2.68 -3.79 -17.22
C VAL A 187 -1.60 -4.65 -17.85
N SER A 188 -1.43 -4.54 -19.16
CA SER A 188 -0.32 -5.19 -19.85
C SER A 188 1.02 -4.52 -19.54
N GLU A 189 2.10 -5.26 -19.59
CA GLU A 189 3.45 -4.71 -19.40
C GLU A 189 3.73 -3.56 -20.38
N LYS A 190 3.25 -3.67 -21.62
CA LYS A 190 3.40 -2.63 -22.65
C LYS A 190 2.72 -1.32 -22.22
N HIS A 191 1.48 -1.38 -21.72
CA HIS A 191 0.78 -0.20 -21.23
C HIS A 191 1.43 0.36 -19.96
N ALA A 192 1.88 -0.53 -19.06
CA ALA A 192 2.58 -0.13 -17.86
C ALA A 192 3.89 0.61 -18.18
N GLN A 193 4.64 0.15 -19.17
CA GLN A 193 5.86 0.84 -19.60
C GLN A 193 5.56 2.24 -20.15
N LYS A 194 4.47 2.41 -20.88
CA LYS A 194 4.03 3.74 -21.34
C LYS A 194 3.71 4.67 -20.19
N ALA A 195 3.08 4.16 -19.13
CA ALA A 195 2.81 4.94 -17.91
C ALA A 195 4.12 5.38 -17.24
N ALA A 196 5.09 4.48 -17.10
CA ALA A 196 6.41 4.80 -16.56
C ALA A 196 7.13 5.83 -17.43
N ASP A 197 7.04 5.73 -18.74
CA ASP A 197 7.65 6.69 -19.68
C ASP A 197 7.06 8.09 -19.52
N ILE A 198 5.75 8.21 -19.29
CA ILE A 198 5.09 9.49 -19.02
C ILE A 198 5.68 10.14 -17.76
N PHE A 199 5.81 9.37 -16.69
CA PHE A 199 6.41 9.88 -15.43
C PHE A 199 7.88 10.26 -15.62
N ALA A 200 8.65 9.43 -16.31
CA ALA A 200 10.08 9.71 -16.56
C ALA A 200 10.27 10.98 -17.40
N GLN A 201 9.41 11.22 -18.40
CA GLN A 201 9.49 12.40 -19.24
C GLN A 201 9.10 13.68 -18.48
N ILE A 202 8.03 13.62 -17.68
CA ILE A 202 7.51 14.80 -16.96
C ILE A 202 8.35 15.09 -15.71
N CYS A 203 8.89 14.05 -15.08
CA CYS A 203 9.71 14.15 -13.85
C CYS A 203 11.17 13.75 -14.14
N PRO A 204 11.92 14.54 -14.94
CA PRO A 204 13.29 14.14 -15.36
C PRO A 204 14.28 14.09 -14.20
N ASP A 205 13.99 14.78 -13.10
CA ASP A 205 14.85 14.81 -11.92
C ASP A 205 14.52 13.72 -10.90
N ALA A 206 13.51 12.90 -11.18
CA ALA A 206 13.09 11.79 -10.31
C ALA A 206 13.57 10.44 -10.87
N GLU A 207 13.86 9.52 -9.97
CA GLU A 207 14.02 8.11 -10.31
C GLU A 207 12.66 7.47 -10.42
N VAL A 208 12.36 6.82 -11.55
CA VAL A 208 11.09 6.15 -11.81
C VAL A 208 11.33 4.65 -11.99
N ASN A 209 10.68 3.86 -11.16
CA ASN A 209 10.73 2.40 -11.24
C ASN A 209 9.33 1.84 -11.51
N LEU A 210 9.28 0.80 -12.33
CA LEU A 210 8.06 0.09 -12.68
C LEU A 210 8.12 -1.32 -12.15
N LEU A 211 7.11 -1.73 -11.37
CA LEU A 211 7.00 -3.07 -10.82
C LEU A 211 5.61 -3.64 -11.11
N ARG A 212 5.56 -4.95 -11.35
CA ARG A 212 4.28 -5.63 -11.43
C ARG A 212 3.71 -5.83 -10.03
N GLY A 213 2.58 -5.17 -9.75
CA GLY A 213 1.88 -5.36 -8.49
C GLY A 213 0.88 -6.51 -8.51
N GLY A 214 0.24 -6.74 -9.64
CA GLY A 214 -0.77 -7.78 -9.80
C GLY A 214 -2.08 -7.52 -9.06
N GLN A 215 -2.26 -6.32 -8.50
CA GLN A 215 -3.47 -5.98 -7.75
C GLN A 215 -4.69 -5.90 -8.66
N PRO A 216 -5.86 -6.35 -8.18
CA PRO A 216 -7.13 -6.15 -8.88
C PRO A 216 -7.64 -4.71 -8.68
N VAL A 217 -8.62 -4.31 -9.47
CA VAL A 217 -9.40 -3.05 -9.34
C VAL A 217 -8.58 -1.79 -9.66
N TYR A 218 -7.39 -1.65 -9.09
CA TYR A 218 -6.54 -0.47 -9.32
C TYR A 218 -5.53 -0.77 -10.43
N TYR A 219 -5.68 -0.08 -11.53
CA TYR A 219 -4.76 -0.22 -12.68
C TYR A 219 -3.34 0.18 -12.31
N TYR A 220 -3.21 1.26 -11.57
CA TYR A 220 -1.92 1.75 -11.09
C TYR A 220 -2.00 2.15 -9.62
N LEU A 221 -1.00 1.72 -8.88
CA LEU A 221 -0.70 2.16 -7.53
C LEU A 221 0.67 2.83 -7.59
N ILE A 222 0.75 4.09 -7.19
CA ILE A 222 1.94 4.92 -7.39
C ILE A 222 2.39 5.46 -6.04
N SER A 223 3.67 5.27 -5.75
CA SER A 223 4.31 5.84 -4.56
C SER A 223 5.26 6.96 -4.98
N ALA A 224 5.28 8.05 -4.23
CA ALA A 224 6.15 9.19 -4.48
C ALA A 224 6.75 9.72 -3.18
N GLU A 225 8.06 9.83 -3.15
CA GLU A 225 8.84 10.37 -2.03
C GLU A 225 9.71 11.53 -2.45
#